data_32ad4ba82ab65cfc39a2bb80eb9e218d
#
_entry.id   32ad4ba82ab65cfc39a2bb80eb9e218d
#
_cell.length_a   1.000
_cell.length_b   1.000
_cell.length_c   1.000
_cell.angle_alpha   90.00
_cell.angle_beta   90.00
_cell.angle_gamma   90.00
#
_symmetry.space_group_name_H-M   'P 1'
#
loop_
_entity.id
_entity.type
_entity.pdbx_description
1 polymer ?
#
loop_
_entity_poly.entity_id
_entity_poly.type
_entity_poly.pdbx_seq_one_letter_code
_entity_poly.pdbx_strand_id
1 'polypeptide(L)'
;MMHANGNPNTPPEGEQSLFRKILDGTSNAVDPSDRRAVLARQLRTQTDLDDAALDRLVRRFYSLARVDPDLGPIFNAQVADWEAHFARMVDFWASVSLLAGRYHRNALEAHRALRLRPEYFERWLGLFDQALQEEVSPPAREHLLTIARRIAANLSSRLCANAP
;
A
#
# COMPACT_ATOMS: atom_id res chain seq x y z
N MET A 1 -10.14 14.49 51.81
CA MET A 1 -10.47 14.06 50.43
C MET A 1 -9.50 14.73 49.48
N MET A 2 -8.49 14.03 49.01
CA MET A 2 -7.50 14.56 48.05
C MET A 2 -7.92 14.11 46.67
N HIS A 3 -8.24 15.09 45.82
CA HIS A 3 -8.50 14.83 44.38
C HIS A 3 -7.17 14.69 43.63
N ALA A 4 -6.91 13.53 43.11
CA ALA A 4 -5.81 13.31 42.16
C ALA A 4 -6.20 13.92 40.80
N ASN A 5 -5.59 15.07 40.45
CA ASN A 5 -5.65 15.64 39.11
C ASN A 5 -4.78 14.81 38.16
N GLY A 6 -5.39 13.86 37.48
CA GLY A 6 -4.76 13.23 36.33
C GLY A 6 -4.72 14.22 35.17
N ASN A 7 -3.53 14.54 34.68
CA ASN A 7 -3.33 15.37 33.50
C ASN A 7 -3.83 14.58 32.27
N PRO A 8 -4.82 15.07 31.48
CA PRO A 8 -5.38 14.36 30.36
C PRO A 8 -4.42 14.17 29.15
N ASN A 9 -3.19 14.69 29.26
CA ASN A 9 -2.20 14.65 28.19
C ASN A 9 -1.05 13.66 28.48
N THR A 10 -1.25 12.72 29.40
CA THR A 10 -0.23 11.71 29.72
C THR A 10 -0.44 10.52 28.79
N PRO A 11 0.52 10.19 27.91
CA PRO A 11 0.41 9.04 27.03
C PRO A 11 0.38 7.72 27.85
N PRO A 12 -0.20 6.65 27.33
CA PRO A 12 -0.28 5.35 28.00
C PRO A 12 1.11 4.82 28.36
N GLU A 13 1.22 4.05 29.43
CA GLU A 13 2.50 3.62 30.04
C GLU A 13 3.47 2.94 29.06
N GLY A 14 2.97 2.26 28.02
CA GLY A 14 3.78 1.64 26.97
C GLY A 14 4.52 2.67 26.09
N GLU A 15 3.88 3.81 25.81
CA GLU A 15 4.50 4.89 25.02
C GLU A 15 5.53 5.68 25.87
N GLN A 16 5.28 5.85 27.14
CA GLN A 16 6.22 6.52 28.05
C GLN A 16 7.52 5.73 28.19
N SER A 17 7.46 4.39 28.18
CA SER A 17 8.64 3.54 28.23
C SER A 17 9.50 3.68 26.97
N LEU A 18 8.86 3.82 25.79
CA LEU A 18 9.56 4.01 24.51
C LEU A 18 10.22 5.39 24.43
N PHE A 19 9.51 6.46 24.81
CA PHE A 19 10.04 7.82 24.87
C PHE A 19 11.20 7.96 25.86
N ARG A 20 11.11 7.31 27.02
CA ARG A 20 12.18 7.32 28.01
C ARG A 20 13.44 6.64 27.50
N LYS A 21 13.32 5.51 26.80
CA LYS A 21 14.46 4.79 26.17
C LYS A 21 15.14 5.62 25.07
N ILE A 22 14.40 6.46 24.36
CA ILE A 22 14.94 7.35 23.33
C ILE A 22 15.69 8.55 23.96
N LEU A 23 15.20 9.07 25.08
CA LEU A 23 15.78 10.24 25.74
C LEU A 23 16.99 9.91 26.62
N ASP A 24 17.07 8.71 27.18
CA ASP A 24 18.16 8.32 28.10
C ASP A 24 19.48 7.95 27.40
N GLY A 25 19.56 8.08 26.06
CA GLY A 25 20.81 7.86 25.32
C GLY A 25 21.42 6.46 25.50
N THR A 26 20.73 5.55 26.16
CA THR A 26 21.13 4.14 26.20
C THR A 26 20.89 3.55 24.84
N SER A 27 21.97 3.48 24.08
CA SER A 27 22.10 2.90 22.75
C SER A 27 21.76 1.41 22.80
N ASN A 28 20.49 1.09 22.96
CA ASN A 28 19.96 -0.14 22.46
C ASN A 28 19.20 0.21 21.18
N ALA A 29 19.71 -0.25 20.06
CA ALA A 29 19.05 -0.16 18.77
C ALA A 29 17.60 -0.60 18.97
N VAL A 30 16.64 0.33 18.76
CA VAL A 30 15.22 0.01 18.77
C VAL A 30 15.04 -1.17 17.83
N ASP A 31 14.44 -2.24 18.34
CA ASP A 31 14.22 -3.45 17.55
C ASP A 31 13.60 -3.07 16.20
N PRO A 32 14.12 -3.56 15.06
CA PRO A 32 13.54 -3.29 13.76
C PRO A 32 12.04 -3.59 13.67
N SER A 33 11.55 -4.58 14.42
CA SER A 33 10.12 -4.91 14.51
C SER A 33 9.32 -3.82 15.21
N ASP A 34 9.86 -3.20 16.27
CA ASP A 34 9.23 -2.09 16.98
C ASP A 34 9.14 -0.84 16.11
N ARG A 35 10.20 -0.52 15.35
CA ARG A 35 10.20 0.59 14.40
C ARG A 35 9.16 0.40 13.31
N ARG A 36 9.05 -0.81 12.79
CA ARG A 36 8.08 -1.16 11.75
C ARG A 36 6.65 -1.01 12.27
N ALA A 37 6.36 -1.48 13.48
CA ALA A 37 5.04 -1.37 14.10
C ALA A 37 4.63 0.08 14.33
N VAL A 38 5.55 0.93 14.82
CA VAL A 38 5.32 2.37 15.01
C VAL A 38 5.02 3.05 13.68
N LEU A 39 5.83 2.79 12.65
CA LEU A 39 5.64 3.38 11.33
C LEU A 39 4.33 2.91 10.68
N ALA A 40 3.98 1.64 10.80
CA ALA A 40 2.71 1.11 10.30
C ALA A 40 1.51 1.82 10.94
N ARG A 41 1.55 2.07 12.25
CA ARG A 41 0.53 2.81 12.97
C ARG A 41 0.43 4.26 12.49
N GLN A 42 1.56 4.94 12.31
CA GLN A 42 1.61 6.30 11.79
C GLN A 42 1.00 6.39 10.39
N LEU A 43 1.34 5.47 9.50
CA LEU A 43 0.78 5.41 8.15
C LEU A 43 -0.75 5.25 8.18
N ARG A 44 -1.28 4.35 9.01
CA ARG A 44 -2.73 4.19 9.19
C ARG A 44 -3.40 5.46 9.69
N THR A 45 -2.83 6.13 10.67
CA THR A 45 -3.37 7.37 11.22
C THR A 45 -3.34 8.52 10.21
N GLN A 46 -2.27 8.63 9.42
CA GLN A 46 -2.10 9.71 8.45
C GLN A 46 -2.94 9.53 7.18
N THR A 47 -3.24 8.30 6.81
CA THR A 47 -3.91 7.97 5.53
C THR A 47 -5.34 7.47 5.69
N ASP A 48 -5.80 7.17 6.89
CA ASP A 48 -7.09 6.53 7.17
C ASP A 48 -7.28 5.20 6.41
N LEU A 49 -6.18 4.58 5.95
CA LEU A 49 -6.23 3.33 5.22
C LEU A 49 -6.40 2.14 6.16
N ASP A 50 -7.32 1.28 5.79
CA ASP A 50 -7.53 -0.04 6.36
C ASP A 50 -7.84 -1.06 5.26
N ASP A 51 -8.02 -2.32 5.62
CA ASP A 51 -8.30 -3.38 4.66
C ASP A 51 -9.63 -3.15 3.92
N ALA A 52 -10.63 -2.56 4.57
CA ALA A 52 -11.92 -2.26 3.95
C ALA A 52 -11.79 -1.16 2.89
N ALA A 53 -11.01 -0.11 3.16
CA ALA A 53 -10.71 0.94 2.19
C ALA A 53 -9.92 0.40 0.99
N LEU A 54 -8.93 -0.46 1.26
CA LEU A 54 -8.15 -1.12 0.21
C LEU A 54 -8.99 -2.07 -0.64
N ASP A 55 -9.93 -2.81 -0.05
CA ASP A 55 -10.85 -3.68 -0.80
C ASP A 55 -11.76 -2.86 -1.74
N ARG A 56 -12.35 -1.77 -1.26
CA ARG A 56 -13.14 -0.87 -2.12
C ARG A 56 -12.32 -0.30 -3.27
N LEU A 57 -11.11 0.16 -2.98
CA LEU A 57 -10.18 0.69 -3.99
C LEU A 57 -9.83 -0.36 -5.05
N VAL A 58 -9.46 -1.56 -4.64
CA VAL A 58 -9.12 -2.68 -5.54
C VAL A 58 -10.31 -3.01 -6.43
N ARG A 59 -11.50 -3.18 -5.88
CA ARG A 59 -12.72 -3.47 -6.65
C ARG A 59 -13.05 -2.35 -7.63
N ARG A 60 -12.93 -1.09 -7.21
CA ARG A 60 -13.18 0.04 -8.08
C ARG A 60 -12.17 0.11 -9.22
N PHE A 61 -10.88 -0.04 -8.93
CA PHE A 61 -9.86 -0.08 -9.97
C PHE A 61 -10.15 -1.17 -11.00
N TYR A 62 -10.41 -2.39 -10.60
CA TYR A 62 -10.68 -3.47 -11.55
C TYR A 62 -12.02 -3.33 -12.28
N SER A 63 -13.00 -2.65 -11.71
CA SER A 63 -14.23 -2.31 -12.45
C SER A 63 -13.95 -1.40 -13.66
N LEU A 64 -12.95 -0.53 -13.56
CA LEU A 64 -12.47 0.29 -14.65
C LEU A 64 -11.54 -0.48 -15.61
N ALA A 65 -10.57 -1.19 -15.05
CA ALA A 65 -9.53 -1.87 -15.83
C ALA A 65 -10.08 -3.01 -16.70
N ARG A 66 -11.08 -3.74 -16.22
CA ARG A 66 -11.67 -4.89 -16.94
C ARG A 66 -12.44 -4.51 -18.20
N VAL A 67 -12.92 -3.27 -18.29
CA VAL A 67 -13.63 -2.73 -19.45
C VAL A 67 -12.75 -1.81 -20.30
N ASP A 68 -11.53 -1.54 -19.85
CA ASP A 68 -10.57 -0.75 -20.61
C ASP A 68 -10.15 -1.51 -21.87
N PRO A 69 -10.10 -0.84 -23.05
CA PRO A 69 -9.82 -1.51 -24.30
C PRO A 69 -8.39 -2.09 -24.39
N ASP A 70 -7.43 -1.52 -23.69
CA ASP A 70 -6.03 -1.95 -23.69
C ASP A 70 -5.73 -2.95 -22.56
N LEU A 71 -6.14 -2.66 -21.33
CA LEU A 71 -5.83 -3.46 -20.16
C LEU A 71 -6.82 -4.58 -19.91
N GLY A 72 -8.09 -4.40 -20.26
CA GLY A 72 -9.15 -5.38 -20.04
C GLY A 72 -8.83 -6.76 -20.59
N PRO A 73 -8.43 -6.89 -21.88
CA PRO A 73 -8.04 -8.17 -22.45
C PRO A 73 -6.91 -8.88 -21.70
N ILE A 74 -5.93 -8.12 -21.19
CA ILE A 74 -4.79 -8.67 -20.46
C ILE A 74 -5.26 -9.24 -19.11
N PHE A 75 -5.99 -8.44 -18.31
CA PHE A 75 -6.49 -8.88 -17.02
C PHE A 75 -7.48 -10.02 -17.13
N ASN A 76 -8.44 -9.93 -18.04
CA ASN A 76 -9.49 -10.94 -18.22
C ASN A 76 -8.92 -12.29 -18.69
N ALA A 77 -7.80 -12.30 -19.42
CA ALA A 77 -7.12 -13.52 -19.83
C ALA A 77 -6.31 -14.17 -18.68
N GLN A 78 -5.83 -13.38 -17.71
CA GLN A 78 -4.95 -13.86 -16.66
C GLN A 78 -5.67 -14.21 -15.34
N VAL A 79 -6.80 -13.57 -15.07
CA VAL A 79 -7.51 -13.73 -13.80
C VAL A 79 -8.67 -14.68 -13.97
N ALA A 80 -8.52 -15.89 -13.45
CA ALA A 80 -9.58 -16.92 -13.46
C ALA A 80 -10.59 -16.74 -12.33
N ASP A 81 -10.14 -16.32 -11.15
CA ASP A 81 -10.95 -16.08 -9.96
C ASP A 81 -10.73 -14.65 -9.46
N TRP A 82 -11.70 -13.79 -9.70
CA TRP A 82 -11.62 -12.38 -9.33
C TRP A 82 -11.63 -12.14 -7.83
N GLU A 83 -12.42 -12.88 -7.06
CA GLU A 83 -12.47 -12.70 -5.60
C GLU A 83 -11.14 -13.09 -4.95
N ALA A 84 -10.54 -14.18 -5.38
CA ALA A 84 -9.21 -14.57 -4.93
C ALA A 84 -8.14 -13.57 -5.36
N HIS A 85 -8.29 -12.98 -6.54
CA HIS A 85 -7.38 -11.93 -7.03
C HIS A 85 -7.51 -10.64 -6.21
N PHE A 86 -8.72 -10.20 -5.91
CA PHE A 86 -8.96 -9.01 -5.07
C PHE A 86 -8.34 -9.19 -3.68
N ALA A 87 -8.54 -10.34 -3.04
CA ALA A 87 -7.94 -10.63 -1.75
C ALA A 87 -6.39 -10.52 -1.79
N ARG A 88 -5.77 -11.07 -2.84
CA ARG A 88 -4.31 -10.92 -3.04
C ARG A 88 -3.87 -9.48 -3.25
N MET A 89 -4.65 -8.68 -3.96
CA MET A 89 -4.33 -7.27 -4.20
C MET A 89 -4.51 -6.42 -2.93
N VAL A 90 -5.49 -6.72 -2.09
CA VAL A 90 -5.61 -6.10 -0.77
C VAL A 90 -4.37 -6.41 0.07
N ASP A 91 -3.91 -7.66 0.13
CA ASP A 91 -2.69 -8.05 0.83
C ASP A 91 -1.45 -7.35 0.26
N PHE A 92 -1.36 -7.23 -1.05
CA PHE A 92 -0.29 -6.51 -1.73
C PHE A 92 -0.26 -5.03 -1.32
N TRP A 93 -1.38 -4.32 -1.49
CA TRP A 93 -1.45 -2.90 -1.15
C TRP A 93 -1.27 -2.64 0.34
N ALA A 94 -1.83 -3.46 1.21
CA ALA A 94 -1.59 -3.37 2.66
C ALA A 94 -0.11 -3.58 3.00
N SER A 95 0.57 -4.49 2.32
CA SER A 95 1.98 -4.78 2.56
C SER A 95 2.88 -3.63 2.13
N VAL A 96 2.64 -3.02 0.96
CA VAL A 96 3.50 -1.94 0.44
C VAL A 96 3.14 -0.57 1.01
N SER A 97 1.89 -0.31 1.41
CA SER A 97 1.44 0.98 1.90
C SER A 97 1.34 1.09 3.42
N LEU A 98 1.11 -0.03 4.12
CA LEU A 98 0.89 -0.09 5.56
C LEU A 98 1.85 -1.03 6.29
N LEU A 99 2.84 -1.55 5.59
CA LEU A 99 3.84 -2.48 6.10
C LEU A 99 3.26 -3.78 6.70
N ALA A 100 2.12 -4.24 6.19
CA ALA A 100 1.40 -5.39 6.76
C ALA A 100 2.14 -6.73 6.62
N GLY A 101 3.06 -6.85 5.66
CA GLY A 101 3.91 -8.04 5.51
C GLY A 101 3.15 -9.31 5.11
N ARG A 102 2.02 -9.18 4.40
CA ARG A 102 1.15 -10.31 4.02
C ARG A 102 1.37 -10.80 2.59
N TYR A 103 2.01 -10.00 1.75
CA TYR A 103 2.27 -10.36 0.35
C TYR A 103 3.72 -10.81 0.16
N HIS A 104 3.91 -12.05 -0.30
CA HIS A 104 5.23 -12.69 -0.43
C HIS A 104 5.55 -13.12 -1.87
N ARG A 105 4.77 -12.69 -2.86
CA ARG A 105 4.99 -13.02 -4.27
C ARG A 105 5.95 -12.03 -4.92
N ASN A 106 6.60 -12.48 -6.00
CA ASN A 106 7.43 -11.61 -6.83
C ASN A 106 6.57 -10.97 -7.93
N ALA A 107 6.31 -9.66 -7.80
CA ALA A 107 5.50 -8.92 -8.77
C ALA A 107 6.16 -8.90 -10.17
N LEU A 108 7.48 -8.79 -10.27
CA LEU A 108 8.20 -8.82 -11.54
C LEU A 108 7.96 -10.14 -12.29
N GLU A 109 8.08 -11.26 -11.58
CA GLU A 109 7.89 -12.59 -12.16
C GLU A 109 6.44 -12.79 -12.62
N ALA A 110 5.48 -12.33 -11.85
CA ALA A 110 4.05 -12.39 -12.20
C ALA A 110 3.70 -11.63 -13.50
N HIS A 111 4.49 -10.60 -13.85
CA HIS A 111 4.24 -9.77 -15.04
C HIS A 111 5.12 -10.14 -16.23
N ARG A 112 6.15 -10.97 -16.06
CA ARG A 112 7.15 -11.28 -17.10
C ARG A 112 6.55 -11.88 -18.38
N ALA A 113 5.52 -12.70 -18.26
CA ALA A 113 4.86 -13.37 -19.39
C ALA A 113 3.85 -12.49 -20.16
N LEU A 114 3.53 -11.29 -19.66
CA LEU A 114 2.41 -10.49 -20.16
C LEU A 114 2.74 -9.61 -21.36
N ARG A 115 3.97 -9.57 -21.85
CA ARG A 115 4.40 -8.73 -22.99
C ARG A 115 3.90 -7.29 -22.90
N LEU A 116 4.14 -6.66 -21.75
CA LEU A 116 3.67 -5.32 -21.47
C LEU A 116 4.48 -4.26 -22.22
N ARG A 117 3.81 -3.19 -22.64
CA ARG A 117 4.39 -2.01 -23.25
C ARG A 117 4.37 -0.84 -22.27
N PRO A 118 5.27 0.17 -22.41
CA PRO A 118 5.29 1.34 -21.52
C PRO A 118 3.94 2.04 -21.40
N GLU A 119 3.17 2.14 -22.49
CA GLU A 119 1.87 2.82 -22.51
C GLU A 119 0.84 2.15 -21.59
N TYR A 120 0.96 0.84 -21.36
CA TYR A 120 0.07 0.12 -20.45
C TYR A 120 0.29 0.52 -19.00
N PHE A 121 1.51 0.85 -18.60
CA PHE A 121 1.79 1.35 -17.26
C PHE A 121 1.24 2.76 -17.04
N GLU A 122 1.32 3.64 -18.04
CA GLU A 122 0.71 4.96 -17.99
C GLU A 122 -0.81 4.85 -17.90
N ARG A 123 -1.42 3.98 -18.69
CA ARG A 123 -2.86 3.72 -18.65
C ARG A 123 -3.30 3.17 -17.31
N TRP A 124 -2.55 2.19 -16.77
CA TRP A 124 -2.78 1.62 -15.46
C TRP A 124 -2.75 2.68 -14.35
N LEU A 125 -1.75 3.55 -14.35
CA LEU A 125 -1.64 4.65 -13.38
C LEU A 125 -2.82 5.63 -13.49
N GLY A 126 -3.26 5.95 -14.69
CA GLY A 126 -4.42 6.83 -14.90
C GLY A 126 -5.70 6.25 -14.32
N LEU A 127 -5.99 4.98 -14.57
CA LEU A 127 -7.15 4.29 -14.02
C LEU A 127 -7.05 4.10 -12.50
N PHE A 128 -5.86 3.82 -12.00
CA PHE A 128 -5.63 3.71 -10.57
C PHE A 128 -5.82 5.05 -9.85
N ASP A 129 -5.33 6.14 -10.41
CA ASP A 129 -5.55 7.48 -9.88
C ASP A 129 -7.03 7.86 -9.87
N GLN A 130 -7.78 7.51 -10.91
CA GLN A 130 -9.23 7.70 -10.94
C GLN A 130 -9.92 6.94 -9.78
N ALA A 131 -9.59 5.68 -9.58
CA ALA A 131 -10.13 4.88 -8.47
C ALA A 131 -9.76 5.48 -7.10
N LEU A 132 -8.51 5.96 -6.95
CA LEU A 132 -8.05 6.64 -5.73
C LEU A 132 -8.87 7.90 -5.42
N GLN A 133 -9.15 8.72 -6.42
CA GLN A 133 -9.97 9.95 -6.24
C GLN A 133 -11.37 9.64 -5.73
N GLU A 134 -11.93 8.51 -6.11
CA GLU A 134 -13.29 8.11 -5.77
C GLU A 134 -13.39 7.41 -4.40
N GLU A 135 -12.35 6.66 -3.99
CA GLU A 135 -12.46 5.69 -2.89
C GLU A 135 -11.67 6.04 -1.63
N VAL A 136 -10.70 6.94 -1.70
CA VAL A 136 -9.82 7.23 -0.57
C VAL A 136 -9.65 8.72 -0.32
N SER A 137 -9.18 9.06 0.89
CA SER A 137 -8.86 10.44 1.27
C SER A 137 -7.68 11.02 0.48
N PRO A 138 -7.55 12.35 0.36
CA PRO A 138 -6.41 12.97 -0.32
C PRO A 138 -5.04 12.54 0.21
N PRO A 139 -4.79 12.41 1.54
CA PRO A 139 -3.53 11.87 2.04
C PRO A 139 -3.27 10.42 1.63
N ALA A 140 -4.30 9.57 1.65
CA ALA A 140 -4.20 8.19 1.20
C ALA A 140 -3.90 8.10 -0.30
N ARG A 141 -4.56 8.93 -1.11
CA ARG A 141 -4.31 9.01 -2.56
C ARG A 141 -2.86 9.38 -2.85
N GLU A 142 -2.33 10.43 -2.23
CA GLU A 142 -0.95 10.86 -2.43
C GLU A 142 0.04 9.75 -2.07
N HIS A 143 -0.16 9.11 -0.93
CA HIS A 143 0.66 8.00 -0.46
C HIS A 143 0.65 6.81 -1.43
N LEU A 144 -0.53 6.33 -1.80
CA LEU A 144 -0.69 5.18 -2.68
C LEU A 144 -0.22 5.47 -4.11
N LEU A 145 -0.49 6.66 -4.64
CA LEU A 145 -0.06 7.05 -5.98
C LEU A 145 1.47 7.17 -6.08
N THR A 146 2.14 7.66 -5.04
CA THR A 146 3.60 7.68 -4.96
C THR A 146 4.19 6.27 -5.04
N ILE A 147 3.61 5.32 -4.32
CA ILE A 147 4.02 3.91 -4.36
C ILE A 147 3.74 3.31 -5.74
N ALA A 148 2.54 3.53 -6.28
CA ALA A 148 2.14 3.02 -7.60
C ALA A 148 3.07 3.49 -8.72
N ARG A 149 3.47 4.76 -8.72
CA ARG A 149 4.44 5.32 -9.68
C ARG A 149 5.79 4.64 -9.60
N ARG A 150 6.30 4.36 -8.40
CA ARG A 150 7.57 3.64 -8.20
C ARG A 150 7.49 2.20 -8.72
N ILE A 151 6.38 1.52 -8.46
CA ILE A 151 6.15 0.15 -8.95
C ILE A 151 6.08 0.14 -10.47
N ALA A 152 5.29 1.03 -11.08
CA ALA A 152 5.15 1.13 -12.52
C ALA A 152 6.49 1.44 -13.20
N ALA A 153 7.27 2.38 -12.70
CA ALA A 153 8.59 2.71 -13.22
C ALA A 153 9.56 1.52 -13.13
N ASN A 154 9.57 0.81 -12.00
CA ASN A 154 10.42 -0.36 -11.80
C ASN A 154 10.05 -1.51 -12.75
N LEU A 155 8.76 -1.84 -12.86
CA LEU A 155 8.30 -2.90 -13.75
C LEU A 155 8.51 -2.52 -15.23
N SER A 156 8.17 -1.30 -15.63
CA SER A 156 8.35 -0.83 -17.00
C SER A 156 9.82 -0.89 -17.42
N SER A 157 10.74 -0.40 -16.59
CA SER A 157 12.18 -0.43 -16.91
C SER A 157 12.73 -1.85 -17.05
N ARG A 158 12.22 -2.82 -16.30
CA ARG A 158 12.71 -4.21 -16.31
C ARG A 158 12.03 -5.08 -17.35
N LEU A 159 10.79 -4.78 -17.72
CA LEU A 159 10.00 -5.60 -18.64
C LEU A 159 10.02 -5.07 -20.07
N CYS A 160 10.17 -3.74 -20.25
CA CYS A 160 10.13 -3.10 -21.56
C CYS A 160 11.52 -2.76 -22.11
N ALA A 161 12.60 -2.86 -21.33
CA ALA A 161 13.96 -2.53 -21.75
C ALA A 161 14.49 -3.42 -22.91
N ASN A 162 13.88 -4.57 -23.16
CA ASN A 162 14.26 -5.52 -24.20
C ASN A 162 13.15 -5.74 -25.26
N ALA A 163 12.20 -4.81 -25.38
CA ALA A 163 11.27 -4.85 -26.52
C ALA A 163 12.04 -4.43 -27.79
N PRO A 164 12.06 -5.25 -28.85
CA PRO A 164 12.73 -4.92 -30.12
C PRO A 164 12.09 -3.73 -30.82
#